data_412ce1323dc81abc3b8185e6a24b1a39
#
_entry.id   412ce1323dc81abc3b8185e6a24b1a39
#
_cell.length_a   1.000
_cell.length_b   1.000
_cell.length_c   1.000
_cell.angle_alpha   90.00
_cell.angle_beta   90.00
_cell.angle_gamma   90.00
#
_symmetry.space_group_name_H-M   'P 1'
#
loop_
_entity.id
_entity.type
_entity.pdbx_description
1 polymer ?
#
loop_
_entity_poly.entity_id
_entity_poly.type
_entity_poly.pdbx_seq_one_letter_code
_entity_poly.pdbx_strand_id
1 'polypeptide(L)'
;MERKKRLLEISGVCGIRSVGRIAAEIAEDYEAQGWECKIAYGRLDVPEKYRKYAVKIGDRLNLAVHGAASMALDRQGLASVRATKKFLRWAEEYDPDVLWLHVIHGYYLNYELLFRWIKSRPAMKVYWTFHDCWAFTGH
;
A
#
# COMPACT_ATOMS: atom_id res chain seq x y z
N MET A 1 23.95 4.19 -17.12
CA MET A 1 23.54 3.02 -16.34
C MET A 1 22.06 3.11 -16.02
N GLU A 2 21.32 2.09 -16.38
CA GLU A 2 19.89 2.05 -16.06
C GLU A 2 19.69 1.79 -14.58
N ARG A 3 18.72 2.48 -13.97
CA ARG A 3 18.37 2.19 -12.60
C ARG A 3 17.65 0.84 -12.50
N LYS A 4 17.67 0.24 -11.32
CA LYS A 4 16.88 -0.98 -11.08
C LYS A 4 15.41 -0.71 -11.32
N LYS A 5 14.70 -1.70 -11.84
CA LYS A 5 13.25 -1.66 -11.88
C LYS A 5 12.69 -1.71 -10.47
N ARG A 6 11.57 -1.05 -10.25
CA ARG A 6 10.99 -0.89 -8.92
C ARG A 6 9.59 -1.45 -8.84
N LEU A 7 9.38 -2.25 -7.80
CA LEU A 7 8.07 -2.79 -7.46
C LEU A 7 7.55 -2.07 -6.22
N LEU A 8 6.31 -1.62 -6.27
CA LEU A 8 5.60 -1.12 -5.10
C LEU A 8 4.37 -1.99 -4.89
N GLU A 9 4.24 -2.59 -3.72
CA GLU A 9 3.05 -3.32 -3.31
C GLU A 9 2.30 -2.51 -2.27
N ILE A 10 0.99 -2.56 -2.31
CA ILE A 10 0.13 -1.94 -1.29
C ILE A 10 -0.69 -3.05 -0.66
N SER A 11 -0.53 -3.22 0.65
CA SER A 11 -1.21 -4.26 1.43
C SER A 11 -1.57 -3.70 2.80
N GLY A 12 -2.68 -4.16 3.37
CA GLY A 12 -3.06 -3.74 4.73
C GLY A 12 -2.00 -4.08 5.77
N VAL A 13 -1.30 -5.18 5.57
CA VAL A 13 -0.24 -5.65 6.47
C VAL A 13 0.96 -6.09 5.66
N CYS A 14 2.12 -6.17 6.29
CA CYS A 14 3.36 -6.57 5.62
C CYS A 14 4.01 -7.72 6.40
N GLY A 15 4.20 -8.85 5.73
CA GLY A 15 4.95 -9.99 6.26
C GLY A 15 4.25 -10.82 7.31
N ILE A 16 3.06 -10.44 7.72
CA ILE A 16 2.26 -11.19 8.69
C ILE A 16 0.89 -11.46 8.09
N ARG A 17 0.18 -12.45 8.64
CA ARG A 17 -1.08 -12.95 8.11
C ARG A 17 -0.91 -13.43 6.67
N SER A 18 -1.91 -14.06 6.09
CA SER A 18 -1.77 -14.66 4.75
C SER A 18 -1.47 -13.62 3.67
N VAL A 19 -2.19 -12.50 3.69
CA VAL A 19 -2.00 -11.44 2.68
C VAL A 19 -0.61 -10.82 2.80
N GLY A 20 -0.18 -10.51 4.03
CA GLY A 20 1.13 -9.90 4.25
C GLY A 20 2.28 -10.82 3.87
N ARG A 21 2.13 -12.12 4.10
CA ARG A 21 3.15 -13.09 3.70
C ARG A 21 3.24 -13.24 2.19
N ILE A 22 2.09 -13.22 1.51
CA ILE A 22 2.07 -13.26 0.05
C ILE A 22 2.80 -12.04 -0.51
N ALA A 23 2.54 -10.86 0.02
CA ALA A 23 3.22 -9.64 -0.41
C ALA A 23 4.74 -9.75 -0.20
N ALA A 24 5.17 -10.25 0.95
CA ALA A 24 6.58 -10.44 1.24
C ALA A 24 7.25 -11.45 0.30
N GLU A 25 6.57 -12.54 -0.01
CA GLU A 25 7.08 -13.55 -0.94
C GLU A 25 7.24 -12.98 -2.36
N ILE A 26 6.27 -12.19 -2.81
CA ILE A 26 6.36 -11.52 -4.10
C ILE A 26 7.57 -10.58 -4.13
N ALA A 27 7.77 -9.81 -3.07
CA ALA A 27 8.92 -8.90 -2.98
C ALA A 27 10.24 -9.66 -3.03
N GLU A 28 10.33 -10.78 -2.30
CA GLU A 28 11.54 -11.61 -2.33
C GLU A 28 11.83 -12.15 -3.73
N ASP A 29 10.81 -12.61 -4.43
CA ASP A 29 10.97 -13.12 -5.79
C ASP A 29 11.45 -12.02 -6.75
N TYR A 30 10.87 -10.84 -6.67
CA TYR A 30 11.29 -9.73 -7.52
C TYR A 30 12.70 -9.27 -7.18
N GLU A 31 13.03 -9.22 -5.88
CA GLU A 31 14.38 -8.84 -5.45
C GLU A 31 15.42 -9.83 -5.98
N ALA A 32 15.09 -11.12 -5.98
CA ALA A 32 15.99 -12.15 -6.54
C ALA A 32 16.23 -11.95 -8.04
N GLN A 33 15.31 -11.27 -8.72
CA GLN A 33 15.47 -10.93 -10.15
C GLN A 33 16.14 -9.57 -10.36
N GLY A 34 16.60 -8.93 -9.31
CA GLY A 34 17.31 -7.65 -9.40
C GLY A 34 16.44 -6.42 -9.26
N TRP A 35 15.19 -6.56 -8.86
CA TRP A 35 14.29 -5.42 -8.65
C TRP A 35 14.47 -4.80 -7.25
N GLU A 36 14.22 -3.51 -7.16
CA GLU A 36 14.05 -2.84 -5.87
C GLU A 36 12.58 -2.98 -5.49
N CYS A 37 12.30 -3.35 -4.25
CA CYS A 37 10.94 -3.66 -3.81
C CYS A 37 10.56 -2.93 -2.53
N LYS A 38 9.33 -2.41 -2.49
CA LYS A 38 8.76 -1.81 -1.29
C LYS A 38 7.33 -2.30 -1.12
N ILE A 39 6.92 -2.46 0.14
CA ILE A 39 5.57 -2.85 0.51
C ILE A 39 5.00 -1.75 1.41
N ALA A 40 4.02 -1.03 0.90
CA ALA A 40 3.31 -0.02 1.67
C ALA A 40 2.21 -0.71 2.47
N TYR A 41 2.16 -0.49 3.76
CA TYR A 41 1.20 -1.14 4.65
C TYR A 41 0.56 -0.13 5.59
N GLY A 42 -0.61 -0.48 6.13
CA GLY A 42 -1.39 0.45 6.95
C GLY A 42 -1.38 0.14 8.44
N ARG A 43 -1.16 -1.09 8.83
CA ARG A 43 -1.31 -1.48 10.23
C ARG A 43 -0.48 -2.70 10.60
N LEU A 44 -0.35 -2.94 11.90
CA LEU A 44 0.40 -4.02 12.52
C LEU A 44 1.91 -3.88 12.31
N ASP A 45 2.65 -4.52 13.18
CA ASP A 45 4.11 -4.48 13.10
C ASP A 45 4.61 -5.44 12.01
N VAL A 46 5.77 -5.10 11.46
CA VAL A 46 6.41 -5.87 10.40
C VAL A 46 7.48 -6.75 11.01
N PRO A 47 7.52 -8.06 10.69
CA PRO A 47 8.64 -8.90 11.11
C PRO A 47 9.97 -8.31 10.66
N GLU A 48 10.98 -8.45 11.49
CA GLU A 48 12.28 -7.82 11.26
C GLU A 48 12.86 -8.16 9.89
N LYS A 49 12.74 -9.40 9.45
CA LYS A 49 13.30 -9.84 8.16
C LYS A 49 12.67 -9.15 6.94
N TYR A 50 11.49 -8.55 7.09
CA TYR A 50 10.80 -7.88 6.00
C TYR A 50 10.81 -6.36 6.13
N ARG A 51 11.41 -5.81 7.17
CA ARG A 51 11.44 -4.36 7.40
C ARG A 51 12.12 -3.59 6.27
N LYS A 52 13.03 -4.24 5.57
CA LYS A 52 13.70 -3.61 4.43
C LYS A 52 12.75 -3.23 3.29
N TYR A 53 11.60 -3.89 3.20
CA TYR A 53 10.59 -3.57 2.19
C TYR A 53 9.54 -2.59 2.70
N ALA A 54 9.39 -2.45 4.00
CA ALA A 54 8.22 -1.84 4.62
C ALA A 54 8.20 -0.32 4.54
N VAL A 55 7.08 0.25 4.09
CA VAL A 55 6.79 1.68 4.12
C VAL A 55 5.40 1.84 4.73
N LYS A 56 5.31 2.52 5.85
CA LYS A 56 4.04 2.68 6.54
C LYS A 56 3.23 3.84 5.98
N ILE A 57 1.95 3.60 5.73
CA ILE A 57 1.00 4.64 5.34
C ILE A 57 0.33 5.14 6.61
N GLY A 58 0.63 6.37 7.00
CA GLY A 58 0.18 6.93 8.26
C GLY A 58 1.06 6.50 9.43
N ASP A 59 0.67 6.87 10.62
CA ASP A 59 1.38 6.50 11.84
C ASP A 59 0.37 5.96 12.87
N ARG A 60 0.86 5.62 14.07
CA ARG A 60 0.00 5.10 15.14
C ARG A 60 -1.09 6.08 15.52
N LEU A 61 -0.74 7.35 15.61
CA LEU A 61 -1.70 8.38 15.96
C LEU A 61 -2.78 8.49 14.89
N ASN A 62 -2.38 8.44 13.63
CA ASN A 62 -3.30 8.47 12.51
C ASN A 62 -4.30 7.32 12.57
N LEU A 63 -3.83 6.10 12.84
CA LEU A 63 -4.70 4.95 12.98
C LEU A 63 -5.65 5.08 14.16
N ALA A 64 -5.16 5.61 15.29
CA ALA A 64 -6.01 5.85 16.46
C ALA A 64 -7.08 6.89 16.16
N VAL A 65 -6.74 7.95 15.44
CA VAL A 65 -7.69 8.98 15.03
C VAL A 65 -8.74 8.37 14.09
N HIS A 66 -8.32 7.51 13.16
CA HIS A 66 -9.27 6.80 12.28
C HIS A 66 -10.25 5.97 13.10
N GLY A 67 -9.75 5.21 14.07
CA GLY A 67 -10.61 4.39 14.90
C GLY A 67 -11.64 5.20 15.67
N ALA A 68 -11.22 6.31 16.26
CA ALA A 68 -12.11 7.21 16.96
C ALA A 68 -13.06 7.93 16.01
N ALA A 69 -12.55 8.37 14.87
CA ALA A 69 -13.30 9.15 13.89
C ALA A 69 -14.33 8.31 13.14
N SER A 70 -14.17 6.98 13.11
CA SER A 70 -15.16 6.12 12.47
C SER A 70 -16.53 6.20 13.14
N MET A 71 -16.57 6.70 14.38
CA MET A 71 -17.81 6.95 15.09
C MET A 71 -18.42 8.32 14.75
N ALA A 72 -17.67 9.18 14.07
CA ALA A 72 -18.07 10.54 13.68
C ALA A 72 -17.92 10.70 12.18
N LEU A 73 -18.73 10.05 11.46
CA LEU A 73 -19.00 9.94 10.02
C LEU A 73 -18.03 10.58 9.01
N ASP A 74 -17.62 11.82 9.19
CA ASP A 74 -16.86 12.55 8.13
C ASP A 74 -15.37 12.70 8.39
N ARG A 75 -14.94 12.46 9.60
CA ARG A 75 -13.53 12.71 9.98
C ARG A 75 -12.58 11.62 9.49
N GLN A 76 -13.10 10.42 9.31
CA GLN A 76 -12.33 9.29 8.79
C GLN A 76 -11.73 9.61 7.42
N GLY A 77 -12.52 10.20 6.55
CA GLY A 77 -12.08 10.57 5.21
C GLY A 77 -10.97 11.61 5.24
N LEU A 78 -11.07 12.60 6.14
CA LEU A 78 -10.05 13.65 6.23
C LEU A 78 -8.69 13.10 6.67
N ALA A 79 -8.68 12.21 7.65
CA ALA A 79 -7.44 11.62 8.13
C ALA A 79 -6.78 10.76 7.06
N SER A 80 -7.58 9.95 6.33
CA SER A 80 -7.04 9.10 5.27
C SER A 80 -6.57 9.93 4.07
N VAL A 81 -7.19 11.07 3.78
CA VAL A 81 -6.73 11.97 2.73
C VAL A 81 -5.32 12.47 3.01
N ARG A 82 -5.07 12.92 4.24
CA ARG A 82 -3.74 13.44 4.62
C ARG A 82 -2.66 12.37 4.51
N ALA A 83 -2.94 11.19 5.08
CA ALA A 83 -2.00 10.07 5.04
C ALA A 83 -1.75 9.61 3.60
N THR A 84 -2.81 9.53 2.80
CA THR A 84 -2.70 9.10 1.41
C THR A 84 -1.89 10.09 0.58
N LYS A 85 -2.14 11.39 0.74
CA LYS A 85 -1.38 12.41 0.01
C LYS A 85 0.11 12.34 0.33
N LYS A 86 0.44 12.15 1.61
CA LYS A 86 1.84 12.01 2.02
C LYS A 86 2.47 10.77 1.41
N PHE A 87 1.76 9.65 1.44
CA PHE A 87 2.22 8.41 0.83
C PHE A 87 2.42 8.56 -0.67
N LEU A 88 1.46 9.17 -1.37
CA LEU A 88 1.52 9.30 -2.82
C LEU A 88 2.67 10.22 -3.27
N ARG A 89 3.02 11.24 -2.47
CA ARG A 89 4.21 12.04 -2.76
C ARG A 89 5.46 11.18 -2.69
N TRP A 90 5.55 10.33 -1.69
CA TRP A 90 6.66 9.39 -1.58
C TRP A 90 6.67 8.40 -2.76
N ALA A 91 5.51 7.87 -3.12
CA ALA A 91 5.39 6.92 -4.22
C ALA A 91 5.78 7.53 -5.56
N GLU A 92 5.45 8.79 -5.79
CA GLU A 92 5.83 9.51 -7.00
C GLU A 92 7.35 9.65 -7.09
N GLU A 93 8.01 9.96 -5.98
CA GLU A 93 9.46 10.03 -5.93
C GLU A 93 10.10 8.66 -6.10
N TYR A 94 9.49 7.63 -5.53
CA TYR A 94 9.96 6.26 -5.69
C TYR A 94 9.91 5.80 -7.15
N ASP A 95 8.92 6.28 -7.89
CA ASP A 95 8.74 6.03 -9.33
C ASP A 95 8.69 4.53 -9.65
N PRO A 96 7.67 3.81 -9.18
CA PRO A 96 7.57 2.37 -9.43
C PRO A 96 7.26 2.05 -10.88
N ASP A 97 7.84 0.96 -11.37
CA ASP A 97 7.53 0.41 -12.69
C ASP A 97 6.31 -0.50 -12.64
N VAL A 98 6.11 -1.14 -11.50
CA VAL A 98 4.96 -2.03 -11.24
C VAL A 98 4.33 -1.67 -9.91
N LEU A 99 3.01 -1.53 -9.90
CA LEU A 99 2.22 -1.38 -8.69
C LEU A 99 1.37 -2.64 -8.52
N TRP A 100 1.46 -3.27 -7.36
CA TRP A 100 0.68 -4.47 -7.05
C TRP A 100 -0.23 -4.21 -5.85
N LEU A 101 -1.54 -4.22 -6.11
CA LEU A 101 -2.53 -3.98 -5.07
C LEU A 101 -3.01 -5.31 -4.50
N HIS A 102 -2.98 -5.43 -3.18
CA HIS A 102 -3.51 -6.60 -2.48
C HIS A 102 -4.82 -6.24 -1.79
N VAL A 103 -4.77 -5.87 -0.52
CA VAL A 103 -5.94 -5.43 0.22
C VAL A 103 -5.83 -3.93 0.43
N ILE A 104 -6.71 -3.15 -0.19
CA ILE A 104 -6.66 -1.70 -0.13
C ILE A 104 -7.82 -1.10 0.66
N HIS A 105 -8.82 -1.90 1.03
CA HIS A 105 -9.91 -1.40 1.86
C HIS A 105 -9.50 -1.31 3.33
N GLY A 106 -10.22 -0.51 4.10
CA GLY A 106 -9.91 -0.25 5.49
C GLY A 106 -9.72 1.25 5.71
N TYR A 107 -9.17 1.63 6.85
CA TYR A 107 -9.09 3.02 7.25
C TYR A 107 -7.76 3.70 6.93
N TYR A 108 -6.87 3.05 6.22
CA TYR A 108 -5.51 3.57 6.03
C TYR A 108 -5.29 4.29 4.71
N LEU A 109 -6.18 4.13 3.75
CA LEU A 109 -5.95 4.62 2.39
C LEU A 109 -7.23 5.20 1.79
N ASN A 110 -7.10 6.34 1.12
CA ASN A 110 -8.18 6.94 0.35
C ASN A 110 -8.11 6.44 -1.09
N TYR A 111 -9.13 5.72 -1.52
CA TYR A 111 -9.15 5.06 -2.82
C TYR A 111 -9.19 6.04 -3.99
N GLU A 112 -9.97 7.11 -3.84
CA GLU A 112 -10.12 8.08 -4.91
C GLU A 112 -8.79 8.72 -5.27
N LEU A 113 -8.02 9.12 -4.26
CA LEU A 113 -6.70 9.69 -4.46
C LEU A 113 -5.74 8.67 -5.06
N LEU A 114 -5.80 7.44 -4.58
CA LEU A 114 -4.95 6.37 -5.12
C LEU A 114 -5.23 6.14 -6.60
N PHE A 115 -6.48 6.01 -6.98
CA PHE A 115 -6.82 5.74 -8.37
C PHE A 115 -6.54 6.93 -9.28
N ARG A 116 -6.66 8.16 -8.79
CA ARG A 116 -6.23 9.34 -9.55
C ARG A 116 -4.74 9.30 -9.83
N TRP A 117 -3.96 8.94 -8.83
CA TRP A 117 -2.51 8.81 -9.00
C TRP A 117 -2.16 7.74 -10.01
N ILE A 118 -2.82 6.57 -9.93
CA ILE A 118 -2.62 5.48 -10.88
C ILE A 118 -2.91 5.96 -12.31
N LYS A 119 -4.00 6.68 -12.51
CA LYS A 119 -4.37 7.21 -13.83
C LYS A 119 -3.36 8.22 -14.35
N SER A 120 -2.66 8.91 -13.47
CA SER A 120 -1.62 9.86 -13.87
C SER A 120 -0.33 9.20 -14.36
N ARG A 121 -0.22 7.88 -14.23
CA ARG A 121 0.98 7.11 -14.56
C ARG A 121 0.65 5.97 -15.53
N PRO A 122 0.28 6.27 -16.77
CA PRO A 122 -0.19 5.23 -17.71
C PRO A 122 0.89 4.21 -18.09
N ALA A 123 2.18 4.54 -17.93
CA ALA A 123 3.26 3.60 -18.23
C ALA A 123 3.50 2.59 -17.12
N MET A 124 2.97 2.84 -15.92
CA MET A 124 3.12 1.93 -14.78
C MET A 124 2.18 0.73 -14.94
N LYS A 125 2.71 -0.48 -14.79
CA LYS A 125 1.87 -1.68 -14.79
C LYS A 125 1.21 -1.84 -13.44
N VAL A 126 -0.07 -2.19 -13.45
CA VAL A 126 -0.83 -2.38 -12.21
C VAL A 126 -1.40 -3.80 -12.18
N TYR A 127 -1.10 -4.51 -11.11
CA TYR A 127 -1.68 -5.83 -10.82
C TYR A 127 -2.53 -5.71 -9.57
N TRP A 128 -3.65 -6.41 -9.53
CA TRP A 128 -4.53 -6.39 -8.38
C TRP A 128 -4.93 -7.83 -8.04
N THR A 129 -4.45 -8.32 -6.91
CA THR A 129 -4.79 -9.65 -6.44
C THR A 129 -6.00 -9.57 -5.53
N PHE A 130 -7.03 -10.33 -5.85
CA PHE A 130 -8.25 -10.37 -5.06
C PHE A 130 -8.13 -11.44 -3.99
N HIS A 131 -7.88 -11.02 -2.76
CA HIS A 131 -7.75 -11.93 -1.61
C HIS A 131 -9.08 -12.21 -0.95
N ASP A 132 -10.11 -11.43 -1.27
CA ASP A 132 -11.48 -11.61 -0.80
C ASP A 132 -12.45 -11.13 -1.87
N CYS A 133 -13.73 -11.20 -1.58
CA CYS A 133 -14.76 -10.83 -2.57
C CYS A 133 -15.13 -9.35 -2.58
N TRP A 134 -14.44 -8.53 -1.81
CA TRP A 134 -14.79 -7.12 -1.68
C TRP A 134 -14.86 -6.38 -3.02
N ALA A 135 -13.84 -6.56 -3.85
CA ALA A 135 -13.76 -5.87 -5.13
C ALA A 135 -14.82 -6.33 -6.14
N PHE A 136 -15.29 -7.57 -6.01
CA PHE A 136 -16.31 -8.13 -6.90
C PHE A 136 -17.72 -7.76 -6.50
N THR A 137 -17.98 -7.70 -5.17
CA THR A 137 -19.32 -7.53 -4.64
C THR A 137 -19.66 -6.07 -4.35
N GLY A 138 -18.66 -5.21 -4.27
CA GLY A 138 -18.88 -3.82 -3.90
C GLY A 138 -19.07 -3.59 -2.41
N HIS A 139 -18.79 -4.59 -1.62
CA HIS A 139 -18.95 -4.49 -0.17
C HIS A 139 -17.72 -3.98 0.53
#